data_0b4bdb1034c4d31d7c72dd0cc8e88519
#
_entry.id   0b4bdb1034c4d31d7c72dd0cc8e88519
#
_cell.length_a   1.000
_cell.length_b   1.000
_cell.length_c   1.000
_cell.angle_alpha   90.00
_cell.angle_beta   90.00
_cell.angle_gamma   90.00
#
_symmetry.space_group_name_H-M   'P 1'
#
loop_
_entity.id
_entity.type
_entity.pdbx_description
1 polymer ?
#
loop_
_entity_poly.entity_id
_entity_poly.type
_entity_poly.pdbx_seq_one_letter_code
_entity_poly.pdbx_strand_id
1 'polypeptide(L)'
;MSGGGEDPRVTELRSAVSRLRRRLAAHPGEFADRTIAEEELAALAAMAADGIPETPCLRRSLLLIAGAIGSVSALSAELTEVRRAVDLFGGPVRGQG
;
A
#
# COMPACT_ATOMS: atom_id res chain seq x y z
N MET A 1 -8.33 -25.59 7.53
CA MET A 1 -8.34 -25.05 7.23
C MET A 1 -8.38 -24.16 7.13
N SER A 2 -8.47 -24.00 7.32
CA SER A 2 -8.56 -23.23 7.25
C SER A 2 -8.39 -22.35 6.74
N GLY A 3 -7.97 -22.09 6.86
CA GLY A 3 -7.60 -20.98 6.28
C GLY A 3 -8.38 -20.38 5.31
N GLY A 4 -9.19 -20.88 4.90
CA GLY A 4 -9.86 -20.44 3.76
C GLY A 4 -10.42 -19.05 3.82
N GLY A 5 -10.34 -18.36 4.91
CA GLY A 5 -10.92 -17.05 5.01
C GLY A 5 -10.09 -15.92 4.44
N GLU A 6 -8.83 -16.15 4.17
CA GLU A 6 -7.96 -15.04 3.79
C GLU A 6 -7.98 -14.81 2.28
N ASP A 7 -8.31 -13.58 1.89
CA ASP A 7 -8.27 -13.17 0.49
C ASP A 7 -6.80 -12.94 0.08
N PRO A 8 -6.31 -13.63 -0.96
CA PRO A 8 -4.90 -13.46 -1.37
C PRO A 8 -4.53 -12.01 -1.68
N ARG A 9 -5.48 -11.22 -2.19
CA ARG A 9 -5.21 -9.81 -2.47
C ARG A 9 -4.93 -9.04 -1.18
N VAL A 10 -5.65 -9.37 -0.12
CA VAL A 10 -5.44 -8.74 1.18
C VAL A 10 -4.07 -9.12 1.73
N THR A 11 -3.70 -10.38 1.61
CA THR A 11 -2.39 -10.84 2.07
C THR A 11 -1.27 -10.13 1.33
N GLU A 12 -1.39 -9.99 0.01
CA GLU A 12 -0.39 -9.28 -0.78
C GLU A 12 -0.28 -7.82 -0.36
N LEU A 13 -1.42 -7.18 -0.15
CA LEU A 13 -1.42 -5.78 0.27
C LEU A 13 -0.76 -5.62 1.63
N ARG A 14 -1.10 -6.47 2.58
CA ARG A 14 -0.51 -6.40 3.91
C ARG A 14 1.00 -6.58 3.86
N SER A 15 1.48 -7.53 3.06
CA SER A 15 2.91 -7.75 2.93
C SER A 15 3.63 -6.56 2.31
N ALA A 16 3.05 -6.02 1.23
CA ALA A 16 3.67 -4.88 0.54
C ALA A 16 3.72 -3.65 1.45
N VAL A 17 2.61 -3.38 2.14
CA VAL A 17 2.55 -2.24 3.07
C VAL A 17 3.57 -2.42 4.20
N SER A 18 3.67 -3.62 4.75
CA SER A 18 4.60 -3.89 5.83
C SER A 18 6.04 -3.66 5.39
N ARG A 19 6.39 -4.11 4.19
CA ARG A 19 7.75 -3.90 3.68
C ARG A 19 8.06 -2.43 3.49
N LEU A 20 7.13 -1.68 2.91
CA LEU A 20 7.36 -0.25 2.71
C LEU A 20 7.47 0.48 4.04
N ARG A 21 6.63 0.12 5.02
CA ARG A 21 6.72 0.74 6.34
C ARG A 21 8.09 0.51 6.97
N ARG A 22 8.62 -0.70 6.86
CA ARG A 22 9.92 -0.99 7.42
C ARG A 22 11.04 -0.23 6.71
N ARG A 23 10.96 -0.15 5.38
CA ARG A 23 11.95 0.61 4.62
C ARG A 23 11.90 2.09 4.96
N LEU A 24 10.69 2.62 5.08
CA LEU A 24 10.54 4.03 5.44
C LEU A 24 11.09 4.30 6.84
N ALA A 25 10.80 3.42 7.79
CA ALA A 25 11.30 3.59 9.15
C ALA A 25 12.82 3.53 9.20
N ALA A 26 13.43 2.73 8.33
CA ALA A 26 14.89 2.59 8.30
C ALA A 26 15.57 3.65 7.44
N HIS A 27 14.79 4.44 6.68
CA HIS A 27 15.36 5.45 5.81
C HIS A 27 15.95 6.59 6.64
N PRO A 28 17.24 6.89 6.45
CA PRO A 28 17.90 7.86 7.35
C PRO A 28 17.60 9.31 7.03
N GLY A 29 17.10 9.60 5.83
CA GLY A 29 16.87 10.97 5.44
C GLY A 29 15.62 11.54 6.04
N GLU A 30 15.62 12.86 6.23
CA GLU A 30 14.43 13.58 6.64
C GLU A 30 13.81 14.22 5.42
N PHE A 31 12.49 14.20 5.36
CA PHE A 31 11.79 14.91 4.30
C PHE A 31 10.41 15.34 4.83
N ALA A 32 9.91 16.42 4.22
CA ALA A 32 8.75 17.11 4.78
C ALA A 32 7.51 16.23 4.87
N ASP A 33 7.34 15.35 3.89
CA ASP A 33 6.09 14.59 3.79
C ASP A 33 6.17 13.21 4.42
N ARG A 34 7.23 12.96 5.20
CA ARG A 34 7.41 11.65 5.81
C ARG A 34 6.24 11.27 6.71
N THR A 35 5.76 12.20 7.50
CA THR A 35 4.63 11.95 8.39
C THR A 35 3.37 11.57 7.61
N ILE A 36 3.14 12.26 6.49
CA ILE A 36 1.99 11.92 5.64
C ILE A 36 2.11 10.49 5.15
N ALA A 37 3.30 10.10 4.67
CA ALA A 37 3.50 8.74 4.17
C ALA A 37 3.27 7.73 5.29
N GLU A 38 3.79 8.00 6.47
CA GLU A 38 3.64 7.08 7.60
C GLU A 38 2.18 6.92 7.99
N GLU A 39 1.44 8.02 8.03
CA GLU A 39 0.04 7.99 8.39
C GLU A 39 -0.80 7.24 7.35
N GLU A 40 -0.53 7.47 6.08
CA GLU A 40 -1.30 6.81 5.04
C GLU A 40 -0.96 5.32 4.92
N LEU A 41 0.29 4.95 5.18
CA LEU A 41 0.64 3.54 5.23
C LEU A 41 -0.05 2.85 6.39
N ALA A 42 -0.15 3.53 7.54
CA ALA A 42 -0.90 2.98 8.67
C ALA A 42 -2.37 2.82 8.32
N ALA A 43 -2.93 3.77 7.57
CA ALA A 43 -4.32 3.67 7.12
C ALA A 43 -4.52 2.47 6.20
N LEU A 44 -3.60 2.25 5.26
CA LEU A 44 -3.68 1.08 4.40
C LEU A 44 -3.62 -0.22 5.20
N ALA A 45 -2.73 -0.27 6.19
CA ALA A 45 -2.60 -1.44 7.04
C ALA A 45 -3.90 -1.70 7.80
N ALA A 46 -4.52 -0.65 8.31
CA ALA A 46 -5.78 -0.78 9.04
C ALA A 46 -6.91 -1.27 8.13
N MET A 47 -6.98 -0.73 6.91
CA MET A 47 -7.99 -1.17 5.96
C MET A 47 -7.83 -2.65 5.63
N ALA A 48 -6.59 -3.08 5.43
CA ALA A 48 -6.33 -4.49 5.11
C ALA A 48 -6.64 -5.41 6.28
N ALA A 49 -6.49 -4.91 7.51
CA ALA A 49 -6.77 -5.71 8.70
C ALA A 49 -8.26 -5.88 8.94
N ASP A 50 -9.08 -4.96 8.43
CA ASP A 50 -10.51 -4.96 8.67
C ASP A 50 -11.32 -5.84 7.72
N GLY A 51 -10.68 -6.52 6.81
CA GLY A 51 -11.39 -7.32 5.83
C GLY A 51 -11.02 -6.89 4.43
N ILE A 52 -11.98 -6.90 3.52
CA ILE A 52 -11.72 -6.49 2.15
C ILE A 52 -11.90 -4.97 2.03
N PRO A 53 -10.83 -4.25 1.77
CA PRO A 53 -10.92 -2.78 1.72
C PRO A 53 -11.57 -2.30 0.44
N GLU A 54 -12.10 -1.08 0.50
CA GLU A 54 -12.73 -0.48 -0.66
C GLU A 54 -11.66 0.15 -1.56
N THR A 55 -11.78 -0.13 -2.84
CA THR A 55 -10.79 0.31 -3.82
C THR A 55 -10.58 1.83 -3.84
N PRO A 56 -11.63 2.65 -3.82
CA PRO A 56 -11.39 4.11 -3.82
C PRO A 56 -10.59 4.58 -2.63
N CYS A 57 -10.79 3.98 -1.46
CA CYS A 57 -10.03 4.34 -0.27
C CYS A 57 -8.57 3.93 -0.41
N LEU A 58 -8.32 2.74 -0.97
CA LEU A 58 -6.96 2.29 -1.21
C LEU A 58 -6.24 3.23 -2.17
N ARG A 59 -6.91 3.61 -3.24
CA ARG A 59 -6.29 4.47 -4.25
C ARG A 59 -5.99 5.86 -3.71
N ARG A 60 -6.88 6.38 -2.88
CA ARG A 60 -6.65 7.68 -2.27
C ARG A 60 -5.40 7.67 -1.39
N SER A 61 -5.28 6.66 -0.52
CA SER A 61 -4.09 6.54 0.32
C SER A 61 -2.84 6.33 -0.50
N LEU A 62 -2.93 5.53 -1.57
CA LEU A 62 -1.78 5.31 -2.45
C LEU A 62 -1.33 6.61 -3.11
N LEU A 63 -2.27 7.44 -3.57
CA LEU A 63 -1.92 8.72 -4.17
C LEU A 63 -1.19 9.62 -3.19
N LEU A 64 -1.64 9.65 -1.95
CA LEU A 64 -0.98 10.46 -0.93
C LEU A 64 0.42 9.94 -0.63
N ILE A 65 0.57 8.64 -0.55
CA ILE A 65 1.88 8.03 -0.33
C ILE A 65 2.81 8.33 -1.51
N ALA A 66 2.31 8.15 -2.73
CA ALA A 66 3.12 8.39 -3.93
C ALA A 66 3.54 9.86 -4.00
N GLY A 67 2.66 10.76 -3.63
CA GLY A 67 3.02 12.17 -3.59
C GLY A 67 4.06 12.49 -2.53
N ALA A 68 4.02 11.78 -1.42
CA ALA A 68 4.92 12.05 -0.31
C ALA A 68 6.32 11.46 -0.53
N ILE A 69 6.41 10.26 -1.10
CA ILE A 69 7.70 9.57 -1.20
C ILE A 69 8.07 9.16 -2.62
N GLY A 70 7.28 9.55 -3.60
CA GLY A 70 7.50 9.11 -4.99
C GLY A 70 8.84 9.55 -5.56
N SER A 71 9.40 10.63 -5.04
CA SER A 71 10.70 11.11 -5.51
C SER A 71 11.87 10.50 -4.74
N VAL A 72 11.60 9.67 -3.73
CA VAL A 72 12.67 9.04 -2.94
C VAL A 72 13.00 7.71 -3.60
N SER A 73 14.07 7.69 -4.39
CA SER A 73 14.38 6.51 -5.19
C SER A 73 14.68 5.28 -4.34
N ALA A 74 15.20 5.47 -3.14
CA ALA A 74 15.50 4.35 -2.24
C ALA A 74 14.24 3.59 -1.83
N LEU A 75 13.06 4.19 -1.98
CA LEU A 75 11.79 3.57 -1.60
C LEU A 75 10.97 3.15 -2.81
N SER A 76 11.47 3.35 -4.02
CA SER A 76 10.64 3.17 -5.21
C SER A 76 10.23 1.72 -5.45
N ALA A 77 11.11 0.77 -5.13
CA ALA A 77 10.77 -0.64 -5.35
C ALA A 77 9.61 -1.07 -4.47
N GLU A 78 9.66 -0.70 -3.20
CA GLU A 78 8.60 -1.07 -2.26
C GLU A 78 7.32 -0.30 -2.55
N LEU A 79 7.42 0.94 -3.00
CA LEU A 79 6.24 1.69 -3.40
C LEU A 79 5.58 1.04 -4.61
N THR A 80 6.36 0.56 -5.56
CA THR A 80 5.82 -0.15 -6.73
C THR A 80 5.07 -1.41 -6.29
N GLU A 81 5.60 -2.12 -5.29
CA GLU A 81 4.92 -3.31 -4.79
C GLU A 81 3.57 -2.97 -4.16
N VAL A 82 3.50 -1.87 -3.41
CA VAL A 82 2.23 -1.43 -2.84
C VAL A 82 1.26 -1.06 -3.95
N ARG A 83 1.74 -0.37 -4.98
CA ARG A 83 0.89 0.00 -6.11
C ARG A 83 0.31 -1.22 -6.80
N ARG A 84 1.14 -2.24 -7.04
CA ARG A 84 0.65 -3.47 -7.66
C ARG A 84 -0.38 -4.17 -6.80
N ALA A 85 -0.14 -4.20 -5.49
CA ALA A 85 -1.08 -4.84 -4.59
C ALA A 85 -2.42 -4.11 -4.56
N VAL A 86 -2.41 -2.77 -4.58
CA VAL A 86 -3.64 -2.00 -4.66
C VAL A 86 -4.35 -2.27 -5.99
N ASP A 87 -3.60 -2.40 -7.07
CA ASP A 87 -4.19 -2.66 -8.38
C ASP A 87 -4.93 -4.00 -8.44
N LEU A 88 -4.57 -4.94 -7.60
CA LEU A 88 -5.29 -6.22 -7.55
C LEU A 88 -6.75 -6.03 -7.19
N PHE A 89 -7.07 -4.99 -6.43
CA PHE A 89 -8.45 -4.71 -6.04
C PHE A 89 -9.20 -3.94 -7.12
N GLY A 90 -8.50 -3.11 -7.86
CA GLY A 90 -9.11 -2.31 -8.88
C GLY A 90 -9.23 -3.00 -10.21
N GLY A 91 -8.59 -4.07 -10.34
CA GLY A 91 -8.51 -4.82 -11.41
C GLY A 91 -9.07 -4.63 -12.54
N PRO A 92 -8.97 -5.32 -13.17
CA PRO A 92 -9.11 -5.32 -14.33
C PRO A 92 -10.25 -5.32 -14.88
N VAL A 93 -10.72 -5.06 -14.65
CA VAL A 93 -11.79 -4.82 -15.14
C VAL A 93 -11.99 -4.68 -16.45
N ARG A 94 -11.71 -4.76 -16.61
CA ARG A 94 -11.79 -4.53 -17.49
C ARG A 94 -11.98 -4.80 -18.33
N GLY A 95 -12.01 -5.14 -18.39
CA GLY A 95 -12.19 -5.33 -19.13
C GLY A 95 -12.59 -5.19 -19.80
N GLN A 96 -12.71 -5.20 -19.85
CA GLN A 96 -12.99 -5.00 -20.43
C GLN A 96 -13.09 -4.98 -21.04
N GLY A 97 -13.08 -4.94 -20.86
CA GLY A 97 -13.44 -5.03 -21.67
C GLY A 97 -13.45 -5.37 -22.10
#